data_54188b705f0e01f13b3faa9ef479f626
#
_entry.id   54188b705f0e01f13b3faa9ef479f626
#
_cell.length_a   1.000
_cell.length_b   1.000
_cell.length_c   1.000
_cell.angle_alpha   90.00
_cell.angle_beta   90.00
_cell.angle_gamma   90.00
#
_symmetry.space_group_name_H-M   'P 1'
#
loop_
_entity.id
_entity.type
_entity.pdbx_description
1 polymer ?
#
loop_
_entity_poly.entity_id
_entity_poly.type
_entity_poly.pdbx_seq_one_letter_code
_entity_poly.pdbx_strand_id
1 'polypeptide(L)'
;MKKKIVITGALGYLGTELCKLYSGESWYNKIIAIDSRFVSERISQLRKWNIEFFQVQILDKSSLITHLKDADIVHHLAGITDVAYVKKESSKGLDDKIKKIAIEGTNNILQTISTYCKIIFPSTHVIFEGFEKTKKNIDEEETPCPVLAYSTSKLKNELDIKKSNKNYVILRLGSVYGYSNDSTRINIMPNLFSKISSLNGTINLFSGGKQIKSLVSVQDVVRCLKFMADNKRINKEVFNLTKENSSVKEVAEICKKINPKTNLKITEYEIPNLGYTLSNKKLLRTGFKFLYNLETSIKEMINKWSSKNSRENSEYIKKGEKEFIDERGKISN
;
A
#
# COMPACT_ATOMS: atom_id res chain seq x y z
N MET A 1 -25.83 4.53 17.37
CA MET A 1 -25.70 3.04 17.38
C MET A 1 -24.23 2.68 17.25
N LYS A 2 -23.79 1.67 17.96
CA LYS A 2 -22.43 1.10 17.87
C LYS A 2 -22.23 0.47 16.51
N LYS A 3 -21.23 0.93 15.73
CA LYS A 3 -20.91 0.35 14.41
C LYS A 3 -20.01 -0.87 14.57
N LYS A 4 -20.21 -1.87 13.72
CA LYS A 4 -19.27 -2.99 13.54
C LYS A 4 -18.39 -2.74 12.31
N ILE A 5 -17.10 -2.55 12.55
CA ILE A 5 -16.10 -2.26 11.53
C ILE A 5 -15.14 -3.44 11.45
N VAL A 6 -14.98 -4.03 10.29
CA VAL A 6 -14.08 -5.16 10.08
C VAL A 6 -12.93 -4.74 9.17
N ILE A 7 -11.70 -5.08 9.57
CA ILE A 7 -10.47 -4.79 8.83
C ILE A 7 -9.82 -6.12 8.47
N THR A 8 -9.84 -6.50 7.18
CA THR A 8 -9.12 -7.68 6.69
C THR A 8 -7.69 -7.31 6.31
N GLY A 9 -6.73 -8.20 6.49
CA GLY A 9 -5.30 -7.87 6.31
C GLY A 9 -4.79 -6.93 7.40
N ALA A 10 -5.36 -7.03 8.60
CA ALA A 10 -5.15 -6.11 9.71
C ALA A 10 -3.70 -6.07 10.24
N LEU A 11 -2.94 -7.15 10.07
CA LEU A 11 -1.53 -7.22 10.48
C LEU A 11 -0.55 -6.79 9.37
N GLY A 12 -1.07 -6.27 8.25
CA GLY A 12 -0.28 -5.69 7.16
C GLY A 12 0.12 -4.24 7.42
N TYR A 13 0.86 -3.65 6.48
CA TYR A 13 1.36 -2.27 6.56
C TYR A 13 0.22 -1.24 6.75
N LEU A 14 -0.80 -1.26 5.87
CA LEU A 14 -1.97 -0.39 6.01
C LEU A 14 -2.86 -0.82 7.18
N GLY A 15 -3.05 -2.13 7.37
CA GLY A 15 -3.93 -2.67 8.39
C GLY A 15 -3.51 -2.28 9.80
N THR A 16 -2.22 -2.38 10.11
CA THR A 16 -1.67 -1.99 11.41
C THR A 16 -1.92 -0.51 11.71
N GLU A 17 -1.64 0.38 10.76
CA GLU A 17 -1.84 1.83 10.94
C GLU A 17 -3.33 2.20 10.99
N LEU A 18 -4.18 1.49 10.23
CA LEU A 18 -5.63 1.69 10.29
C LEU A 18 -6.22 1.23 11.63
N CYS A 19 -5.79 0.08 12.15
CA CYS A 19 -6.16 -0.37 13.49
C CYS A 19 -5.73 0.64 14.56
N LYS A 20 -4.51 1.18 14.46
CA LYS A 20 -4.03 2.24 15.35
C LYS A 20 -4.93 3.48 15.29
N LEU A 21 -5.35 3.89 14.10
CA LEU A 21 -6.26 5.03 13.96
C LEU A 21 -7.63 4.76 14.59
N TYR A 22 -8.17 3.54 14.42
CA TYR A 22 -9.44 3.14 15.01
C TYR A 22 -9.38 2.87 16.53
N SER A 23 -8.20 2.76 17.13
CA SER A 23 -8.07 2.56 18.57
C SER A 23 -8.71 3.69 19.39
N GLY A 24 -8.77 4.91 18.86
CA GLY A 24 -9.48 6.02 19.48
C GLY A 24 -11.01 5.85 19.51
N GLU A 25 -11.55 4.91 18.74
CA GLU A 25 -13.00 4.66 18.63
C GLU A 25 -13.44 3.28 19.13
N SER A 26 -12.51 2.43 19.54
CA SER A 26 -12.77 1.04 19.94
C SER A 26 -13.65 0.92 21.20
N TRP A 27 -13.81 1.99 21.97
CA TRP A 27 -14.67 2.03 23.16
C TRP A 27 -16.16 2.14 22.81
N TYR A 28 -16.51 2.75 21.67
CA TYR A 28 -17.91 2.94 21.26
C TYR A 28 -18.26 2.26 19.92
N ASN A 29 -17.28 1.79 19.15
CA ASN A 29 -17.46 0.95 17.99
C ASN A 29 -16.90 -0.44 18.22
N LYS A 30 -17.47 -1.47 17.57
CA LYS A 30 -16.89 -2.82 17.57
C LYS A 30 -15.91 -2.92 16.41
N ILE A 31 -14.61 -2.96 16.72
CA ILE A 31 -13.54 -3.09 15.73
C ILE A 31 -13.05 -4.54 15.71
N ILE A 32 -13.12 -5.19 14.55
CA ILE A 32 -12.64 -6.56 14.33
C ILE A 32 -11.49 -6.53 13.33
N ALA A 33 -10.36 -7.07 13.74
CA ALA A 33 -9.17 -7.26 12.93
C ALA A 33 -9.10 -8.73 12.46
N ILE A 34 -8.96 -8.94 11.15
CA ILE A 34 -8.83 -10.26 10.53
C ILE A 34 -7.53 -10.31 9.73
N ASP A 35 -6.73 -11.36 9.94
CA ASP A 35 -5.55 -11.67 9.11
C ASP A 35 -5.34 -13.19 9.07
N SER A 36 -4.73 -13.68 8.00
CA SER A 36 -4.36 -15.11 7.90
C SER A 36 -3.10 -15.45 8.71
N ARG A 37 -2.29 -14.45 9.03
CA ARG A 37 -1.06 -14.59 9.80
C ARG A 37 -1.34 -14.46 11.29
N PHE A 38 -0.46 -15.05 12.09
CA PHE A 38 -0.39 -14.83 13.52
C PHE A 38 0.95 -14.15 13.86
N VAL A 39 0.89 -12.90 14.32
CA VAL A 39 2.07 -12.13 14.75
C VAL A 39 1.80 -11.64 16.16
N SER A 40 2.41 -12.31 17.15
CA SER A 40 2.11 -12.16 18.58
C SER A 40 2.20 -10.71 19.08
N GLU A 41 3.24 -9.99 18.67
CA GLU A 41 3.48 -8.60 19.09
C GLU A 41 2.37 -7.66 18.58
N ARG A 42 1.96 -7.82 17.31
CA ARG A 42 0.87 -7.02 16.71
C ARG A 42 -0.48 -7.36 17.32
N ILE A 43 -0.74 -8.64 17.57
CA ILE A 43 -1.98 -9.09 18.23
C ILE A 43 -2.03 -8.56 19.66
N SER A 44 -0.93 -8.61 20.40
CA SER A 44 -0.83 -8.00 21.72
C SER A 44 -1.13 -6.50 21.68
N GLN A 45 -0.65 -5.80 20.66
CA GLN A 45 -0.94 -4.39 20.46
C GLN A 45 -2.43 -4.13 20.14
N LEU A 46 -3.07 -4.97 19.31
CA LEU A 46 -4.51 -4.87 19.03
C LEU A 46 -5.35 -5.03 20.30
N ARG A 47 -4.98 -5.96 21.18
CA ARG A 47 -5.65 -6.14 22.49
C ARG A 47 -5.54 -4.89 23.37
N LYS A 48 -4.36 -4.24 23.41
CA LYS A 48 -4.18 -2.96 24.15
C LYS A 48 -5.05 -1.84 23.58
N TRP A 49 -5.40 -1.90 22.28
CA TRP A 49 -6.29 -0.98 21.61
C TRP A 49 -7.78 -1.37 21.69
N ASN A 50 -8.12 -2.39 22.48
CA ASN A 50 -9.49 -2.92 22.57
C ASN A 50 -10.06 -3.33 21.19
N ILE A 51 -9.23 -3.96 20.35
CA ILE A 51 -9.60 -4.46 19.01
C ILE A 51 -9.56 -5.99 19.06
N GLU A 52 -10.69 -6.62 18.70
CA GLU A 52 -10.79 -8.09 18.64
C GLU A 52 -10.01 -8.60 17.41
N PHE A 53 -9.17 -9.62 17.61
CA PHE A 53 -8.42 -10.26 16.53
C PHE A 53 -8.90 -11.68 16.27
N PHE A 54 -9.09 -12.02 15.00
CA PHE A 54 -9.37 -13.38 14.54
C PHE A 54 -8.41 -13.78 13.42
N GLN A 55 -7.79 -14.95 13.57
CA GLN A 55 -6.97 -15.53 12.53
C GLN A 55 -7.86 -16.25 11.52
N VAL A 56 -8.14 -15.61 10.39
CA VAL A 56 -9.03 -16.12 9.33
C VAL A 56 -8.41 -15.82 7.97
N GLN A 57 -8.44 -16.81 7.09
CA GLN A 57 -8.10 -16.63 5.67
C GLN A 57 -9.32 -16.18 4.88
N ILE A 58 -9.15 -15.21 3.97
CA ILE A 58 -10.26 -14.74 3.14
C ILE A 58 -10.77 -15.77 2.12
N LEU A 59 -10.04 -16.88 1.95
CA LEU A 59 -10.50 -18.03 1.17
C LEU A 59 -11.47 -18.95 1.96
N ASP A 60 -11.49 -18.85 3.28
CA ASP A 60 -12.41 -19.60 4.13
C ASP A 60 -13.72 -18.80 4.32
N LYS A 61 -14.66 -19.03 3.42
CA LYS A 61 -15.95 -18.33 3.43
C LYS A 61 -16.76 -18.62 4.68
N SER A 62 -16.68 -19.83 5.23
CA SER A 62 -17.44 -20.23 6.42
C SER A 62 -17.02 -19.44 7.64
N SER A 63 -15.72 -19.31 7.86
CA SER A 63 -15.16 -18.46 8.93
C SER A 63 -15.45 -16.97 8.70
N LEU A 64 -15.43 -16.48 7.45
CA LEU A 64 -15.73 -15.08 7.14
C LEU A 64 -17.18 -14.70 7.51
N ILE A 65 -18.16 -15.57 7.26
CA ILE A 65 -19.57 -15.32 7.57
C ILE A 65 -19.76 -14.92 9.03
N THR A 66 -19.09 -15.60 9.95
CA THR A 66 -19.19 -15.33 11.40
C THR A 66 -18.83 -13.90 11.76
N HIS A 67 -17.90 -13.31 11.02
CA HIS A 67 -17.36 -11.99 11.33
C HIS A 67 -17.92 -10.87 10.45
N LEU A 68 -18.37 -11.17 9.21
CA LEU A 68 -18.72 -10.17 8.21
C LEU A 68 -20.21 -9.95 8.00
N LYS A 69 -21.08 -10.94 8.27
CA LYS A 69 -22.51 -10.90 7.88
C LYS A 69 -23.28 -9.67 8.39
N ASP A 70 -22.88 -9.15 9.54
CA ASP A 70 -23.52 -8.03 10.24
C ASP A 70 -22.56 -6.79 10.33
N ALA A 71 -21.52 -6.73 9.51
CA ALA A 71 -20.62 -5.60 9.45
C ALA A 71 -21.29 -4.38 8.79
N ASP A 72 -21.12 -3.21 9.40
CA ASP A 72 -21.52 -1.93 8.80
C ASP A 72 -20.49 -1.45 7.79
N ILE A 73 -19.20 -1.68 8.08
CA ILE A 73 -18.07 -1.24 7.27
C ILE A 73 -17.05 -2.39 7.18
N VAL A 74 -16.56 -2.65 5.98
CA VAL A 74 -15.43 -3.56 5.75
C VAL A 74 -14.31 -2.82 5.03
N HIS A 75 -13.17 -2.68 5.69
CA HIS A 75 -11.91 -2.29 5.05
C HIS A 75 -11.24 -3.56 4.50
N HIS A 76 -11.36 -3.78 3.19
CA HIS A 76 -10.81 -4.97 2.56
C HIS A 76 -9.36 -4.74 2.12
N LEU A 77 -8.42 -4.92 3.08
CA LEU A 77 -6.98 -4.73 2.87
C LEU A 77 -6.23 -6.05 2.62
N ALA A 78 -6.88 -7.20 2.88
CA ALA A 78 -6.26 -8.50 2.69
C ALA A 78 -5.90 -8.74 1.21
N GLY A 79 -4.71 -9.24 0.97
CA GLY A 79 -4.19 -9.57 -0.36
C GLY A 79 -2.68 -9.67 -0.35
N ILE A 80 -2.12 -10.33 -1.36
CA ILE A 80 -0.68 -10.36 -1.58
C ILE A 80 -0.30 -9.12 -2.38
N THR A 81 0.65 -8.36 -1.88
CA THR A 81 1.14 -7.10 -2.48
C THR A 81 2.60 -7.22 -2.93
N ASP A 82 3.07 -8.42 -3.13
CA ASP A 82 4.38 -8.66 -3.73
C ASP A 82 4.26 -8.37 -5.23
N VAL A 83 4.91 -7.29 -5.67
CA VAL A 83 4.83 -6.79 -7.04
C VAL A 83 6.19 -6.98 -7.65
N ALA A 84 6.29 -7.87 -8.64
CA ALA A 84 7.46 -7.95 -9.50
C ALA A 84 7.69 -6.60 -10.18
N TYR A 85 8.93 -6.15 -10.28
CA TYR A 85 9.27 -4.90 -10.97
C TYR A 85 9.09 -5.01 -12.49
N VAL A 86 9.32 -6.22 -13.01
CA VAL A 86 9.12 -6.56 -14.43
C VAL A 86 8.51 -7.95 -14.55
N LYS A 87 7.78 -8.20 -15.64
CA LYS A 87 7.08 -9.48 -15.87
C LYS A 87 8.02 -10.71 -15.83
N LYS A 88 9.30 -10.54 -16.17
CA LYS A 88 10.31 -11.61 -16.12
C LYS A 88 10.64 -12.09 -14.70
N GLU A 89 10.35 -11.30 -13.68
CA GLU A 89 10.62 -11.62 -12.27
C GLU A 89 9.46 -12.36 -11.61
N SER A 90 8.27 -12.40 -12.24
CA SER A 90 7.14 -13.14 -11.68
C SER A 90 7.30 -14.63 -11.90
N SER A 91 7.02 -15.42 -10.86
CA SER A 91 6.94 -16.88 -10.96
C SER A 91 5.48 -17.30 -11.12
N LYS A 92 5.22 -18.34 -11.94
CA LYS A 92 3.86 -18.84 -12.17
C LYS A 92 3.15 -19.21 -10.86
N GLY A 93 3.84 -19.87 -9.93
CA GLY A 93 3.25 -20.25 -8.64
C GLY A 93 2.86 -19.05 -7.77
N LEU A 94 3.67 -17.99 -7.77
CA LEU A 94 3.35 -16.74 -7.06
C LEU A 94 2.19 -16.01 -7.72
N ASP A 95 2.17 -15.93 -9.06
CA ASP A 95 1.10 -15.29 -9.82
C ASP A 95 -0.24 -15.99 -9.61
N ASP A 96 -0.28 -17.32 -9.62
CA ASP A 96 -1.48 -18.11 -9.36
C ASP A 96 -1.99 -17.90 -7.93
N LYS A 97 -1.09 -17.84 -6.95
CA LYS A 97 -1.42 -17.54 -5.55
C LYS A 97 -1.98 -16.13 -5.39
N ILE A 98 -1.37 -15.12 -6.04
CA ILE A 98 -1.85 -13.74 -6.05
C ILE A 98 -3.27 -13.67 -6.61
N LYS A 99 -3.50 -14.26 -7.78
CA LYS A 99 -4.80 -14.29 -8.46
C LYS A 99 -5.86 -14.98 -7.61
N LYS A 100 -5.56 -16.17 -7.09
CA LYS A 100 -6.47 -16.93 -6.26
C LYS A 100 -6.92 -16.14 -5.03
N ILE A 101 -5.97 -15.65 -4.22
CA ILE A 101 -6.29 -14.92 -3.00
C ILE A 101 -7.03 -13.61 -3.33
N ALA A 102 -6.61 -12.88 -4.36
CA ALA A 102 -7.26 -11.62 -4.72
C ALA A 102 -8.69 -11.85 -5.22
N ILE A 103 -8.91 -12.75 -6.16
CA ILE A 103 -10.20 -12.91 -6.84
C ILE A 103 -11.19 -13.70 -5.96
N GLU A 104 -10.80 -14.91 -5.54
CA GLU A 104 -11.70 -15.74 -4.72
C GLU A 104 -11.95 -15.12 -3.34
N GLY A 105 -10.90 -14.55 -2.71
CA GLY A 105 -11.02 -13.89 -1.41
C GLY A 105 -11.94 -12.67 -1.46
N THR A 106 -11.83 -11.83 -2.49
CA THR A 106 -12.73 -10.69 -2.66
C THR A 106 -14.17 -11.15 -2.92
N ASN A 107 -14.37 -12.19 -3.76
CA ASN A 107 -15.69 -12.76 -4.01
C ASN A 107 -16.33 -13.32 -2.73
N ASN A 108 -15.58 -14.02 -1.90
CA ASN A 108 -16.07 -14.53 -0.61
C ASN A 108 -16.54 -13.38 0.30
N ILE A 109 -15.79 -12.28 0.36
CA ILE A 109 -16.19 -11.10 1.13
C ILE A 109 -17.48 -10.50 0.56
N LEU A 110 -17.56 -10.27 -0.75
CA LEU A 110 -18.76 -9.71 -1.41
C LEU A 110 -20.01 -10.55 -1.21
N GLN A 111 -19.88 -11.89 -1.22
CA GLN A 111 -20.99 -12.81 -0.98
C GLN A 111 -21.41 -12.89 0.50
N THR A 112 -20.54 -12.48 1.42
CA THR A 112 -20.78 -12.59 2.85
C THR A 112 -21.35 -11.31 3.45
N ILE A 113 -20.89 -10.14 3.02
CA ILE A 113 -21.37 -8.86 3.55
C ILE A 113 -22.80 -8.56 3.12
N SER A 114 -23.54 -7.87 3.98
CA SER A 114 -24.91 -7.42 3.65
C SER A 114 -24.91 -6.34 2.54
N THR A 115 -26.08 -6.05 1.95
CA THR A 115 -26.25 -4.97 0.97
C THR A 115 -26.08 -3.58 1.60
N TYR A 116 -26.27 -3.45 2.90
CA TYR A 116 -26.06 -2.21 3.64
C TYR A 116 -24.61 -1.94 4.03
N CYS A 117 -23.79 -2.99 4.05
CA CYS A 117 -22.37 -2.88 4.39
C CYS A 117 -21.64 -2.04 3.35
N LYS A 118 -20.82 -1.12 3.82
CA LYS A 118 -19.94 -0.33 2.96
C LYS A 118 -18.54 -0.95 2.91
N ILE A 119 -18.12 -1.35 1.71
CA ILE A 119 -16.77 -1.85 1.47
C ILE A 119 -15.83 -0.70 1.06
N ILE A 120 -14.70 -0.56 1.75
CA ILE A 120 -13.61 0.34 1.39
C ILE A 120 -12.46 -0.51 0.86
N PHE A 121 -12.16 -0.34 -0.41
CA PHE A 121 -11.18 -1.19 -1.11
C PHE A 121 -9.98 -0.39 -1.61
N PRO A 122 -8.78 -0.60 -1.04
CA PRO A 122 -7.55 -0.03 -1.60
C PRO A 122 -7.16 -0.84 -2.86
N SER A 123 -7.35 -0.22 -4.00
CA SER A 123 -6.79 -0.63 -5.28
C SER A 123 -5.39 -0.01 -5.45
N THR A 124 -4.90 0.09 -6.64
CA THR A 124 -3.51 0.49 -6.92
C THR A 124 -3.39 1.31 -8.19
N HIS A 125 -2.42 2.23 -8.22
CA HIS A 125 -2.02 2.90 -9.46
C HIS A 125 -1.34 1.95 -10.47
N VAL A 126 -0.87 0.80 -10.00
CA VAL A 126 -0.13 -0.16 -10.86
C VAL A 126 -1.02 -0.73 -11.98
N ILE A 127 -2.34 -0.55 -11.93
CA ILE A 127 -3.24 -0.88 -13.06
C ILE A 127 -2.92 -0.10 -14.35
N PHE A 128 -2.04 0.90 -14.30
CA PHE A 128 -1.57 1.69 -15.45
C PHE A 128 -0.15 1.35 -15.90
N GLU A 129 0.44 0.28 -15.38
CA GLU A 129 1.86 -0.07 -15.61
C GLU A 129 2.20 -0.44 -17.06
N GLY A 130 1.21 -0.87 -17.84
CA GLY A 130 1.39 -1.26 -19.23
C GLY A 130 1.43 -0.10 -20.22
N PHE A 131 1.39 1.16 -19.77
CA PHE A 131 1.54 2.28 -20.70
C PHE A 131 2.94 2.33 -21.30
N GLU A 132 3.03 2.39 -22.61
CA GLU A 132 4.30 2.47 -23.35
C GLU A 132 4.95 3.86 -23.24
N LYS A 133 4.14 4.90 -23.06
CA LYS A 133 4.61 6.29 -22.97
C LYS A 133 4.32 6.89 -21.59
N THR A 134 5.18 7.82 -21.18
CA THR A 134 4.95 8.59 -19.96
C THR A 134 3.65 9.36 -20.03
N LYS A 135 2.75 9.13 -19.06
CA LYS A 135 1.52 9.88 -18.87
C LYS A 135 1.54 10.64 -17.56
N LYS A 136 1.00 11.86 -17.57
CA LYS A 136 0.91 12.70 -16.35
C LYS A 136 -0.53 13.06 -16.05
N ASN A 137 -0.82 13.21 -14.75
CA ASN A 137 -2.11 13.63 -14.23
C ASN A 137 -3.30 12.72 -14.66
N ILE A 138 -3.06 11.40 -14.70
CA ILE A 138 -4.08 10.40 -15.00
C ILE A 138 -5.22 10.54 -14.00
N ASP A 139 -6.44 10.73 -14.46
CA ASP A 139 -7.64 10.74 -13.64
C ASP A 139 -8.30 9.35 -13.52
N GLU A 140 -9.44 9.28 -12.88
CA GLU A 140 -10.13 8.03 -12.60
C GLU A 140 -10.82 7.41 -13.82
N GLU A 141 -11.05 8.19 -14.88
CA GLU A 141 -11.71 7.77 -16.13
C GLU A 141 -10.73 7.18 -17.16
N GLU A 142 -9.41 7.35 -16.92
CA GLU A 142 -8.40 6.78 -17.81
C GLU A 142 -8.52 5.25 -17.84
N THR A 143 -8.41 4.71 -19.06
CA THR A 143 -8.48 3.26 -19.29
C THR A 143 -7.28 2.54 -18.71
N PRO A 144 -7.47 1.61 -17.74
CA PRO A 144 -6.38 0.83 -17.18
C PRO A 144 -5.71 -0.08 -18.22
N CYS A 145 -4.39 -0.28 -18.06
CA CYS A 145 -3.58 -1.18 -18.89
C CYS A 145 -2.69 -2.07 -18.00
N PRO A 146 -3.27 -2.99 -17.19
CA PRO A 146 -2.50 -3.85 -16.29
C PRO A 146 -1.80 -4.99 -17.04
N VAL A 147 -0.60 -5.36 -16.59
CA VAL A 147 0.23 -6.43 -17.20
C VAL A 147 0.55 -7.54 -16.18
N LEU A 148 0.82 -7.17 -14.92
CA LEU A 148 1.22 -8.12 -13.88
C LEU A 148 0.01 -8.81 -13.24
N ALA A 149 0.25 -10.00 -12.65
CA ALA A 149 -0.80 -10.73 -11.94
C ALA A 149 -1.46 -9.91 -10.81
N TYR A 150 -0.67 -9.09 -10.12
CA TYR A 150 -1.16 -8.21 -9.08
C TYR A 150 -2.13 -7.14 -9.62
N SER A 151 -1.72 -6.39 -10.63
CA SER A 151 -2.51 -5.29 -11.18
C SER A 151 -3.76 -5.77 -11.92
N THR A 152 -3.64 -6.87 -12.69
CA THR A 152 -4.80 -7.51 -13.35
C THR A 152 -5.82 -8.00 -12.34
N SER A 153 -5.36 -8.60 -11.22
CA SER A 153 -6.24 -9.05 -10.14
C SER A 153 -6.90 -7.87 -9.41
N LYS A 154 -6.17 -6.78 -9.17
CA LYS A 154 -6.74 -5.57 -8.55
C LYS A 154 -7.80 -4.94 -9.44
N LEU A 155 -7.57 -4.84 -10.75
CA LEU A 155 -8.58 -4.35 -11.68
C LEU A 155 -9.81 -5.27 -11.73
N LYS A 156 -9.61 -6.60 -11.74
CA LYS A 156 -10.72 -7.56 -11.65
C LYS A 156 -11.56 -7.34 -10.39
N ASN A 157 -10.90 -7.12 -9.24
CA ASN A 157 -11.59 -6.83 -7.99
C ASN A 157 -12.39 -5.51 -8.05
N GLU A 158 -11.84 -4.44 -8.67
CA GLU A 158 -12.62 -3.21 -8.89
C GLU A 158 -13.90 -3.49 -9.67
N LEU A 159 -13.80 -4.28 -10.75
CA LEU A 159 -14.96 -4.64 -11.59
C LEU A 159 -15.98 -5.49 -10.83
N ASP A 160 -15.55 -6.48 -10.04
CA ASP A 160 -16.43 -7.33 -9.26
C ASP A 160 -17.13 -6.55 -8.15
N ILE A 161 -16.44 -5.66 -7.46
CA ILE A 161 -17.00 -4.75 -6.46
C ILE A 161 -18.07 -3.85 -7.10
N LYS A 162 -17.78 -3.24 -8.26
CA LYS A 162 -18.72 -2.39 -9.00
C LYS A 162 -19.98 -3.17 -9.40
N LYS A 163 -19.85 -4.44 -9.81
CA LYS A 163 -20.95 -5.30 -10.22
C LYS A 163 -21.74 -5.88 -9.04
N SER A 164 -21.21 -5.87 -7.83
CA SER A 164 -21.80 -6.57 -6.67
C SER A 164 -23.06 -5.93 -6.09
N ASN A 165 -23.48 -4.76 -6.59
CA ASN A 165 -24.58 -3.95 -6.04
C ASN A 165 -24.43 -3.57 -4.55
N LYS A 166 -23.20 -3.64 -4.00
CA LYS A 166 -22.89 -3.22 -2.63
C LYS A 166 -22.57 -1.72 -2.58
N ASN A 167 -22.58 -1.16 -1.37
CA ASN A 167 -22.01 0.16 -1.13
C ASN A 167 -20.48 0.04 -1.14
N TYR A 168 -19.78 0.89 -1.89
CA TYR A 168 -18.33 0.82 -1.98
C TYR A 168 -17.65 2.17 -2.18
N VAL A 169 -16.39 2.23 -1.77
CA VAL A 169 -15.42 3.22 -2.26
C VAL A 169 -14.13 2.49 -2.61
N ILE A 170 -13.65 2.74 -3.82
CA ILE A 170 -12.38 2.21 -4.33
C ILE A 170 -11.35 3.33 -4.33
N LEU A 171 -10.19 3.07 -3.75
CA LEU A 171 -9.08 4.02 -3.68
C LEU A 171 -7.88 3.46 -4.46
N ARG A 172 -7.55 4.05 -5.60
CA ARG A 172 -6.35 3.72 -6.38
C ARG A 172 -5.15 4.42 -5.76
N LEU A 173 -4.40 3.67 -4.94
CA LEU A 173 -3.29 4.21 -4.17
C LEU A 173 -2.08 4.49 -5.06
N GLY A 174 -1.45 5.65 -4.91
CA GLY A 174 -0.07 5.88 -5.31
C GLY A 174 0.90 4.99 -4.51
N SER A 175 2.20 5.14 -4.72
CA SER A 175 3.21 4.44 -3.91
C SER A 175 3.16 4.95 -2.48
N VAL A 176 2.81 4.04 -1.55
CA VAL A 176 2.56 4.39 -0.15
C VAL A 176 3.86 4.36 0.64
N TYR A 177 4.26 5.48 1.21
CA TYR A 177 5.47 5.61 2.01
C TYR A 177 5.18 5.96 3.48
N GLY A 178 6.17 5.77 4.35
CA GLY A 178 6.14 6.16 5.76
C GLY A 178 6.47 5.03 6.72
N TYR A 179 6.81 5.39 7.94
CA TYR A 179 7.19 4.43 8.98
C TYR A 179 5.96 3.75 9.61
N SER A 180 6.05 2.47 9.85
CA SER A 180 5.06 1.67 10.58
C SER A 180 5.74 0.51 11.32
N ASN A 181 6.60 0.82 12.26
CA ASN A 181 7.36 -0.15 13.06
C ASN A 181 7.83 -1.37 12.22
N ASP A 182 7.50 -2.58 12.65
CA ASP A 182 7.82 -3.85 12.01
C ASP A 182 6.96 -4.18 10.77
N SER A 183 5.89 -3.45 10.52
CA SER A 183 5.02 -3.64 9.37
C SER A 183 5.38 -2.77 8.16
N THR A 184 6.41 -1.91 8.25
CA THR A 184 6.84 -1.03 7.15
C THR A 184 7.26 -1.84 5.93
N ARG A 185 6.70 -1.47 4.75
CA ARG A 185 7.15 -2.02 3.46
C ARG A 185 8.40 -1.30 3.01
N ILE A 186 9.56 -1.91 3.25
CA ILE A 186 10.85 -1.28 2.97
C ILE A 186 11.11 -1.14 1.46
N ASN A 187 10.67 -2.10 0.64
CA ASN A 187 10.92 -2.10 -0.82
C ASN A 187 10.16 -1.00 -1.60
N ILE A 188 9.36 -0.17 -0.94
CA ILE A 188 8.81 1.04 -1.56
C ILE A 188 9.93 2.11 -1.62
N MET A 189 10.13 2.71 -2.78
CA MET A 189 11.28 3.56 -3.09
C MET A 189 11.57 4.63 -2.02
N PRO A 190 10.64 5.46 -1.53
CA PRO A 190 10.98 6.44 -0.48
C PRO A 190 11.40 5.78 0.84
N ASN A 191 10.80 4.63 1.19
CA ASN A 191 11.15 3.89 2.41
C ASN A 191 12.56 3.28 2.27
N LEU A 192 12.85 2.65 1.13
CA LEU A 192 14.16 2.06 0.85
C LEU A 192 15.26 3.12 0.88
N PHE A 193 15.05 4.27 0.21
CA PHE A 193 16.03 5.36 0.20
C PHE A 193 16.25 5.94 1.60
N SER A 194 15.19 6.10 2.38
CA SER A 194 15.30 6.52 3.78
C SER A 194 16.08 5.52 4.62
N LYS A 195 15.88 4.21 4.40
CA LYS A 195 16.63 3.16 5.10
C LYS A 195 18.10 3.18 4.71
N ILE A 196 18.42 3.23 3.41
CA ILE A 196 19.80 3.35 2.92
C ILE A 196 20.48 4.60 3.50
N SER A 197 19.76 5.73 3.47
CA SER A 197 20.26 7.00 4.00
C SER A 197 20.52 6.95 5.50
N SER A 198 19.65 6.28 6.29
CA SER A 198 19.85 6.11 7.73
C SER A 198 21.14 5.36 8.09
N LEU A 199 21.72 4.67 7.13
CA LEU A 199 22.91 3.82 7.24
C LEU A 199 24.13 4.44 6.55
N ASN A 200 24.04 5.69 6.11
CA ASN A 200 25.06 6.39 5.33
C ASN A 200 25.44 5.68 4.01
N GLY A 201 24.48 4.94 3.44
CA GLY A 201 24.69 4.12 2.24
C GLY A 201 24.64 4.91 0.94
N THR A 202 24.72 4.18 -0.18
CA THR A 202 24.68 4.73 -1.54
C THR A 202 23.34 4.45 -2.18
N ILE A 203 22.64 5.46 -2.65
CA ILE A 203 21.42 5.36 -3.45
C ILE A 203 21.80 5.36 -4.93
N ASN A 204 21.47 4.28 -5.64
CA ASN A 204 21.70 4.17 -7.07
C ASN A 204 20.54 4.79 -7.87
N LEU A 205 20.85 5.70 -8.78
CA LEU A 205 19.91 6.42 -9.63
C LEU A 205 20.00 5.90 -11.07
N PHE A 206 19.16 4.93 -11.39
CA PHE A 206 19.06 4.36 -12.73
C PHE A 206 18.46 5.39 -13.71
N SER A 207 18.99 5.50 -14.91
CA SER A 207 18.66 6.57 -15.88
C SER A 207 18.70 7.98 -15.24
N GLY A 208 19.62 8.22 -14.32
CA GLY A 208 19.70 9.48 -13.58
C GLY A 208 18.49 9.76 -12.67
N GLY A 209 17.69 8.76 -12.35
CA GLY A 209 16.51 8.91 -11.48
C GLY A 209 15.36 9.70 -12.10
N LYS A 210 15.24 9.72 -13.44
CA LYS A 210 14.19 10.47 -14.18
C LYS A 210 12.78 9.93 -14.03
N GLN A 211 12.63 8.68 -13.52
CA GLN A 211 11.30 8.07 -13.35
C GLN A 211 10.43 8.89 -12.41
N ILE A 212 9.17 9.08 -12.81
CA ILE A 212 8.16 9.79 -12.01
C ILE A 212 7.26 8.82 -11.27
N LYS A 213 6.87 9.18 -10.05
CA LYS A 213 6.00 8.38 -9.18
C LYS A 213 4.97 9.26 -8.50
N SER A 214 3.76 8.72 -8.38
CA SER A 214 2.73 9.27 -7.50
C SER A 214 2.90 8.71 -6.11
N LEU A 215 3.02 9.58 -5.12
CA LEU A 215 3.39 9.24 -3.75
C LEU A 215 2.30 9.67 -2.76
N VAL A 216 2.13 8.90 -1.68
CA VAL A 216 1.22 9.23 -0.59
C VAL A 216 1.71 8.65 0.73
N SER A 217 1.61 9.42 1.83
CA SER A 217 1.95 8.92 3.16
C SER A 217 0.98 7.84 3.63
N VAL A 218 1.49 6.79 4.29
CA VAL A 218 0.67 5.75 4.94
C VAL A 218 -0.33 6.37 5.91
N GLN A 219 0.05 7.43 6.61
CA GLN A 219 -0.83 8.12 7.56
C GLN A 219 -2.00 8.81 6.85
N ASP A 220 -1.78 9.45 5.70
CA ASP A 220 -2.86 10.02 4.91
C ASP A 220 -3.73 8.95 4.23
N VAL A 221 -3.13 7.80 3.86
CA VAL A 221 -3.91 6.66 3.33
C VAL A 221 -4.91 6.16 4.36
N VAL A 222 -4.48 5.87 5.59
CA VAL A 222 -5.40 5.34 6.62
C VAL A 222 -6.43 6.38 7.06
N ARG A 223 -6.07 7.67 7.08
CA ARG A 223 -7.01 8.77 7.31
C ARG A 223 -8.05 8.84 6.20
N CYS A 224 -7.65 8.66 4.94
CA CYS A 224 -8.56 8.64 3.80
C CYS A 224 -9.48 7.42 3.84
N LEU A 225 -8.95 6.22 4.14
CA LEU A 225 -9.77 5.00 4.32
C LEU A 225 -10.88 5.25 5.36
N LYS A 226 -10.53 5.83 6.51
CA LYS A 226 -11.49 6.17 7.56
C LYS A 226 -12.46 7.27 7.13
N PHE A 227 -11.98 8.34 6.51
CA PHE A 227 -12.81 9.44 5.99
C PHE A 227 -13.88 8.92 5.02
N MET A 228 -13.52 8.02 4.11
CA MET A 228 -14.46 7.40 3.17
C MET A 228 -15.45 6.47 3.86
N ALA A 229 -15.03 5.76 4.91
CA ALA A 229 -15.92 4.92 5.70
C ALA A 229 -16.98 5.73 6.48
N ASP A 230 -16.58 6.87 7.04
CA ASP A 230 -17.46 7.72 7.85
C ASP A 230 -18.40 8.58 6.99
N ASN A 231 -18.01 8.91 5.77
CA ASN A 231 -18.81 9.76 4.88
C ASN A 231 -19.91 8.96 4.16
N LYS A 232 -21.14 9.04 4.66
CA LYS A 232 -22.30 8.33 4.09
C LYS A 232 -22.71 8.84 2.69
N ARG A 233 -22.32 10.07 2.31
CA ARG A 233 -22.70 10.68 1.00
C ARG A 233 -21.80 10.17 -0.13
N ILE A 234 -20.59 9.69 0.19
CA ILE A 234 -19.65 9.14 -0.80
C ILE A 234 -19.91 7.65 -0.92
N ASN A 235 -20.46 7.22 -2.04
CA ASN A 235 -20.80 5.84 -2.30
C ASN A 235 -20.72 5.52 -3.80
N LYS A 236 -20.34 4.29 -4.15
CA LYS A 236 -20.16 3.79 -5.52
C LYS A 236 -19.18 4.63 -6.34
N GLU A 237 -18.08 5.03 -5.69
CA GLU A 237 -17.07 5.93 -6.25
C GLU A 237 -15.68 5.32 -6.29
N VAL A 238 -14.89 5.81 -7.25
CA VAL A 238 -13.46 5.52 -7.39
C VAL A 238 -12.68 6.82 -7.27
N PHE A 239 -11.60 6.81 -6.51
CA PHE A 239 -10.70 7.96 -6.35
C PHE A 239 -9.23 7.54 -6.49
N ASN A 240 -8.45 8.38 -7.12
CA ASN A 240 -7.00 8.30 -7.05
C ASN A 240 -6.53 8.91 -5.72
N LEU A 241 -5.81 8.12 -4.92
CA LEU A 241 -5.27 8.55 -3.64
C LEU A 241 -3.77 8.73 -3.75
N THR A 242 -3.36 9.90 -4.13
CA THR A 242 -1.98 10.38 -4.17
C THR A 242 -1.93 11.82 -3.68
N LYS A 243 -0.81 12.22 -3.05
CA LYS A 243 -0.62 13.61 -2.63
C LYS A 243 0.32 14.35 -3.56
N GLU A 244 1.46 13.76 -3.85
CA GLU A 244 2.55 14.40 -4.57
C GLU A 244 3.07 13.50 -5.70
N ASN A 245 3.54 14.13 -6.76
CA ASN A 245 4.20 13.48 -7.87
C ASN A 245 5.67 13.93 -7.87
N SER A 246 6.59 12.97 -7.78
CA SER A 246 8.02 13.25 -7.68
C SER A 246 8.84 12.28 -8.53
N SER A 247 10.00 12.73 -8.98
CA SER A 247 10.99 11.86 -9.60
C SER A 247 11.78 11.08 -8.55
N VAL A 248 12.35 9.95 -8.96
CA VAL A 248 13.24 9.15 -8.10
C VAL A 248 14.43 9.98 -7.63
N LYS A 249 14.97 10.87 -8.50
CA LYS A 249 16.08 11.78 -8.19
C LYS A 249 15.69 12.76 -7.08
N GLU A 250 14.55 13.43 -7.18
CA GLU A 250 14.07 14.37 -6.15
C GLU A 250 13.97 13.71 -4.78
N VAL A 251 13.42 12.48 -4.72
CA VAL A 251 13.35 11.74 -3.44
C VAL A 251 14.74 11.42 -2.88
N ALA A 252 15.69 11.03 -3.73
CA ALA A 252 17.06 10.78 -3.29
C ALA A 252 17.77 12.05 -2.82
N GLU A 253 17.54 13.18 -3.48
CA GLU A 253 18.07 14.50 -3.08
C GLU A 253 17.51 14.94 -1.72
N ILE A 254 16.23 14.70 -1.45
CA ILE A 254 15.65 14.92 -0.11
C ILE A 254 16.38 14.07 0.94
N CYS A 255 16.62 12.78 0.66
CA CYS A 255 17.36 11.91 1.57
C CYS A 255 18.77 12.44 1.84
N LYS A 256 19.50 12.86 0.79
CA LYS A 256 20.84 13.43 0.91
C LYS A 256 20.85 14.76 1.66
N LYS A 257 19.85 15.63 1.43
CA LYS A 257 19.67 16.89 2.19
C LYS A 257 19.52 16.64 3.69
N ILE A 258 18.74 15.61 4.06
CA ILE A 258 18.50 15.25 5.47
C ILE A 258 19.72 14.56 6.09
N ASN A 259 20.36 13.65 5.36
CA ASN A 259 21.62 13.02 5.77
C ASN A 259 22.72 13.24 4.72
N PRO A 260 23.59 14.25 4.90
CA PRO A 260 24.66 14.57 3.94
C PRO A 260 25.68 13.45 3.69
N LYS A 261 25.76 12.46 4.58
CA LYS A 261 26.62 11.28 4.41
C LYS A 261 26.09 10.28 3.39
N THR A 262 24.83 10.46 2.93
CA THR A 262 24.24 9.63 1.87
C THR A 262 24.93 9.90 0.54
N ASN A 263 25.40 8.85 -0.15
CA ASN A 263 25.96 8.97 -1.49
C ASN A 263 24.87 8.76 -2.54
N LEU A 264 24.92 9.55 -3.62
CA LEU A 264 24.09 9.35 -4.80
C LEU A 264 24.99 8.92 -5.97
N LYS A 265 24.67 7.76 -6.58
CA LYS A 265 25.40 7.22 -7.73
C LYS A 265 24.48 7.15 -8.94
N ILE A 266 24.80 7.87 -9.98
CA ILE A 266 24.08 7.80 -11.25
C ILE A 266 24.61 6.57 -12.00
N THR A 267 23.69 5.77 -12.56
CA THR A 267 24.01 4.64 -13.41
C THR A 267 23.45 4.89 -14.81
N GLU A 268 24.18 4.48 -15.84
CA GLU A 268 23.81 4.67 -17.25
C GLU A 268 22.73 3.67 -17.72
N TYR A 269 22.24 2.82 -16.84
CA TYR A 269 21.22 1.82 -17.19
C TYR A 269 19.93 2.52 -17.66
N GLU A 270 19.53 2.28 -18.90
CA GLU A 270 18.31 2.83 -19.46
C GLU A 270 17.07 2.12 -18.91
N ILE A 271 16.07 2.92 -18.57
CA ILE A 271 14.75 2.43 -18.17
C ILE A 271 13.76 2.75 -19.29
N PRO A 272 13.08 1.72 -19.82
CA PRO A 272 12.26 1.88 -21.04
C PRO A 272 11.04 2.79 -20.84
N ASN A 273 10.53 2.93 -19.59
CA ASN A 273 9.40 3.80 -19.29
C ASN A 273 9.70 4.66 -18.06
N LEU A 274 9.56 5.99 -18.22
CA LEU A 274 9.74 6.95 -17.11
C LEU A 274 8.55 7.02 -16.14
N GLY A 275 7.53 6.17 -16.33
CA GLY A 275 6.41 6.05 -15.43
C GLY A 275 5.24 6.96 -15.76
N TYR A 276 4.37 7.12 -14.79
CA TYR A 276 3.15 7.91 -14.90
C TYR A 276 2.80 8.56 -13.56
N THR A 277 1.94 9.57 -13.62
CA THR A 277 1.43 10.23 -12.40
C THR A 277 -0.07 10.33 -12.39
N LEU A 278 -0.66 10.27 -11.19
CA LEU A 278 -2.08 10.37 -10.96
C LEU A 278 -2.50 11.81 -10.62
N SER A 279 -3.73 12.15 -10.99
CA SER A 279 -4.44 13.34 -10.51
C SER A 279 -5.25 12.98 -9.27
N ASN A 280 -5.20 13.82 -8.23
CA ASN A 280 -6.02 13.69 -7.02
C ASN A 280 -7.18 14.70 -6.96
N LYS A 281 -7.46 15.39 -8.05
CA LYS A 281 -8.45 16.49 -8.09
C LYS A 281 -9.85 16.04 -7.64
N LYS A 282 -10.28 14.84 -8.06
CA LYS A 282 -11.58 14.27 -7.66
C LYS A 282 -11.64 14.03 -6.14
N LEU A 283 -10.58 13.47 -5.56
CA LEU A 283 -10.49 13.25 -4.11
C LEU A 283 -10.56 14.57 -3.33
N LEU A 284 -9.82 15.59 -3.75
CA LEU A 284 -9.81 16.90 -3.07
C LEU A 284 -11.17 17.58 -3.04
N ARG A 285 -12.00 17.39 -4.08
CA ARG A 285 -13.38 17.91 -4.12
C ARG A 285 -14.29 17.30 -3.06
N THR A 286 -13.93 16.16 -2.45
CA THR A 286 -14.68 15.58 -1.32
C THR A 286 -14.47 16.31 -0.01
N GLY A 287 -13.52 17.26 0.04
CA GLY A 287 -13.09 17.96 1.25
C GLY A 287 -11.98 17.22 2.03
N PHE A 288 -11.48 16.09 1.52
CA PHE A 288 -10.33 15.42 2.16
C PHE A 288 -9.08 16.30 2.10
N LYS A 289 -8.37 16.39 3.23
CA LYS A 289 -7.13 17.18 3.36
C LYS A 289 -5.96 16.28 3.72
N PHE A 290 -4.88 16.35 2.92
CA PHE A 290 -3.61 15.72 3.24
C PHE A 290 -2.90 16.49 4.36
N LEU A 291 -2.29 15.78 5.32
CA LEU A 291 -1.57 16.40 6.44
C LEU A 291 -0.05 16.11 6.42
N TYR A 292 0.35 15.00 5.82
CA TYR A 292 1.74 14.54 5.84
C TYR A 292 2.43 14.87 4.52
N ASN A 293 3.70 15.27 4.56
CA ASN A 293 4.50 15.52 3.38
C ASN A 293 5.73 14.59 3.30
N LEU A 294 6.28 14.46 2.11
CA LEU A 294 7.36 13.53 1.81
C LEU A 294 8.63 13.84 2.62
N GLU A 295 9.07 15.10 2.68
CA GLU A 295 10.32 15.47 3.35
C GLU A 295 10.28 15.18 4.85
N THR A 296 9.18 15.55 5.53
CA THR A 296 9.04 15.26 6.97
C THR A 296 8.95 13.77 7.27
N SER A 297 8.27 13.00 6.40
CA SER A 297 8.18 11.55 6.55
C SER A 297 9.51 10.85 6.30
N ILE A 298 10.31 11.30 5.32
CA ILE A 298 11.68 10.81 5.08
C ILE A 298 12.55 11.10 6.30
N LYS A 299 12.49 12.33 6.84
CA LYS A 299 13.23 12.71 8.06
C LYS A 299 12.87 11.81 9.24
N GLU A 300 11.58 11.55 9.45
CA GLU A 300 11.12 10.64 10.50
C GLU A 300 11.69 9.23 10.30
N MET A 301 11.60 8.67 9.09
CA MET A 301 12.12 7.34 8.77
C MET A 301 13.63 7.24 8.99
N ILE A 302 14.40 8.20 8.50
CA ILE A 302 15.86 8.24 8.70
C ILE A 302 16.17 8.23 10.19
N ASN A 303 15.55 9.10 10.99
CA ASN A 303 15.78 9.20 12.43
C ASN A 303 15.40 7.89 13.16
N LYS A 304 14.25 7.30 12.84
CA LYS A 304 13.78 6.04 13.45
C LYS A 304 14.73 4.88 13.18
N TRP A 305 15.27 4.79 11.98
CA TRP A 305 16.18 3.69 11.60
C TRP A 305 17.63 3.94 12.01
N SER A 306 18.08 5.18 12.11
CA SER A 306 19.43 5.50 12.62
C SER A 306 19.62 5.14 14.10
N SER A 307 18.52 5.08 14.87
CA SER A 307 18.55 4.72 16.29
C SER A 307 18.50 3.20 16.55
N LYS A 308 18.34 2.37 15.50
CA LYS A 308 18.31 0.91 15.63
C LYS A 308 19.69 0.27 15.59
N ASN A 309 19.81 -0.91 16.20
CA ASN A 309 21.04 -1.65 16.46
C ASN A 309 21.88 -1.88 15.18
N SER A 310 23.18 -1.62 15.23
CA SER A 310 24.10 -1.64 14.09
C SER A 310 24.19 -2.98 13.34
N ARG A 311 23.95 -4.12 14.01
CA ARG A 311 24.04 -5.45 13.43
C ARG A 311 22.88 -5.74 12.47
N GLU A 312 21.65 -5.47 12.90
CA GLU A 312 20.44 -5.59 12.06
C GLU A 312 20.54 -4.67 10.83
N ASN A 313 21.14 -3.49 11.02
CA ASN A 313 21.33 -2.52 9.96
C ASN A 313 22.34 -2.99 8.91
N SER A 314 23.47 -3.62 9.30
CA SER A 314 24.50 -4.07 8.35
C SER A 314 24.01 -5.25 7.48
N GLU A 315 23.24 -6.17 8.03
CA GLU A 315 22.59 -7.24 7.26
C GLU A 315 21.59 -6.69 6.25
N TYR A 316 20.90 -5.61 6.62
CA TYR A 316 19.91 -4.97 5.77
C TYR A 316 20.53 -4.23 4.58
N ILE A 317 21.65 -3.53 4.79
CA ILE A 317 22.42 -2.92 3.68
C ILE A 317 22.86 -3.99 2.70
N LYS A 318 23.50 -5.05 3.20
CA LYS A 318 24.01 -6.17 2.36
C LYS A 318 22.88 -6.83 1.58
N LYS A 319 21.72 -7.02 2.20
CA LYS A 319 20.55 -7.61 1.54
C LYS A 319 19.97 -6.67 0.48
N GLY A 320 19.81 -5.38 0.79
CA GLY A 320 19.29 -4.38 -0.14
C GLY A 320 20.24 -4.13 -1.32
N GLU A 321 21.56 -4.05 -1.07
CA GLU A 321 22.56 -3.95 -2.13
C GLU A 321 22.60 -5.23 -2.99
N LYS A 322 22.49 -6.40 -2.38
CA LYS A 322 22.50 -7.69 -3.05
C LYS A 322 21.24 -7.93 -3.87
N GLU A 323 20.06 -7.61 -3.33
CA GLU A 323 18.79 -7.68 -4.06
C GLU A 323 18.79 -6.75 -5.27
N PHE A 324 19.33 -5.54 -5.13
CA PHE A 324 19.47 -4.59 -6.25
C PHE A 324 20.49 -5.01 -7.30
N ILE A 325 21.57 -5.68 -6.90
CA ILE A 325 22.63 -6.16 -7.79
C ILE A 325 22.22 -7.49 -8.44
N ASP A 326 21.66 -8.43 -7.68
CA ASP A 326 21.28 -9.76 -8.20
C ASP A 326 20.07 -9.72 -9.14
N GLU A 327 19.08 -8.84 -8.89
CA GLU A 327 17.95 -8.68 -9.80
C GLU A 327 18.36 -8.09 -11.17
N ARG A 328 19.54 -7.49 -11.27
CA ARG A 328 20.06 -6.83 -12.48
C ARG A 328 21.44 -7.36 -12.93
N GLY A 329 22.24 -7.93 -12.04
CA GLY A 329 23.49 -8.58 -12.35
C GLY A 329 23.34 -9.88 -13.16
N LYS A 330 22.17 -10.48 -13.15
CA LYS A 330 21.81 -11.61 -14.04
C LYS A 330 21.52 -11.18 -15.48
N ILE A 331 21.57 -9.88 -15.78
CA ILE A 331 21.40 -9.33 -17.13
C ILE A 331 22.76 -9.06 -17.80
N SER A 332 23.86 -9.19 -17.06
CA SER A 332 25.22 -9.00 -17.56
C SER A 332 26.03 -10.29 -17.58
N ASN A 333 25.49 -11.36 -18.16
CA ASN A 333 26.25 -12.48 -18.75
C ASN A 333 25.53 -12.96 -19.99
#